data_25b09e30b8070462db0573c2192dc3c0
#
_entry.id   25b09e30b8070462db0573c2192dc3c0
#
_cell.length_a   1.000
_cell.length_b   1.000
_cell.length_c   1.000
_cell.angle_alpha   90.00
_cell.angle_beta   90.00
_cell.angle_gamma   90.00
#
_symmetry.space_group_name_H-M   'P 1'
#
loop_
_entity.id
_entity.type
_entity.pdbx_description
1 polymer ?
#
loop_
_entity_poly.entity_id
_entity_poly.type
_entity_poly.pdbx_seq_one_letter_code
_entity_poly.pdbx_strand_id
1 'polypeptide(L)'
;SYPLQGRLIQVHTRLGARPLDNWSCACYLPEVGNTAEPGTVVSWAESSAVNYGNSVLGMRINRMATGMEVLCAIAGKVPVFGVLTDEGRRAKWHIDVKLSTEPHWGALGGAVGTKVVEQVPYITGVDQWIGMKNGKPDLVSMGKLKAFGSSTASSGAVGLYHVENVTP
;
A
#
# COMPACT_ATOMS: atom_id res chain seq x y z
N SER A 1 21.31 -9.62 15.71
CA SER A 1 20.26 -9.58 14.65
C SER A 1 20.84 -9.78 13.25
N TYR A 2 22.01 -9.22 12.93
CA TYR A 2 22.65 -9.34 11.61
C TYR A 2 22.92 -10.78 11.15
N PRO A 3 23.43 -11.72 12.00
CA PRO A 3 23.63 -13.10 11.56
C PRO A 3 22.33 -13.81 11.14
N LEU A 4 21.21 -13.54 11.85
CA LEU A 4 19.91 -14.10 11.51
C LEU A 4 19.40 -13.54 10.18
N GLN A 5 19.54 -12.23 9.95
CA GLN A 5 19.18 -11.58 8.69
C GLN A 5 19.95 -12.19 7.51
N GLY A 6 21.26 -12.41 7.64
CA GLY A 6 22.07 -13.07 6.61
C GLY A 6 21.57 -14.49 6.29
N ARG A 7 21.17 -15.26 7.32
CA ARG A 7 20.59 -16.61 7.12
C ARG A 7 19.24 -16.55 6.40
N LEU A 8 18.39 -15.59 6.73
CA LEU A 8 17.10 -15.40 6.05
C LEU A 8 17.30 -15.07 4.57
N ILE A 9 18.22 -14.16 4.24
CA ILE A 9 18.59 -13.84 2.86
C ILE A 9 19.05 -15.10 2.10
N GLN A 10 19.94 -15.89 2.70
CA GLN A 10 20.41 -17.13 2.08
C GLN A 10 19.28 -18.12 1.82
N VAL A 11 18.34 -18.30 2.76
CA VAL A 11 17.19 -19.20 2.57
C VAL A 11 16.32 -18.71 1.41
N HIS A 12 15.97 -17.42 1.37
CA HIS A 12 15.15 -16.86 0.29
C HIS A 12 15.87 -16.96 -1.08
N THR A 13 17.18 -16.72 -1.12
CA THR A 13 17.97 -16.91 -2.34
C THR A 13 17.95 -18.36 -2.83
N ARG A 14 18.05 -19.34 -1.92
CA ARG A 14 17.92 -20.77 -2.28
C ARG A 14 16.54 -21.15 -2.79
N LEU A 15 15.49 -20.43 -2.36
CA LEU A 15 14.12 -20.56 -2.87
C LEU A 15 13.90 -19.85 -4.21
N GLY A 16 14.94 -19.23 -4.78
CA GLY A 16 14.86 -18.55 -6.07
C GLY A 16 14.60 -17.05 -5.99
N ALA A 17 14.53 -16.47 -4.80
CA ALA A 17 14.44 -15.03 -4.67
C ALA A 17 15.73 -14.37 -5.19
N ARG A 18 15.54 -13.29 -5.96
CA ARG A 18 16.68 -12.49 -6.45
C ARG A 18 17.01 -11.44 -5.42
N PRO A 19 18.18 -11.49 -4.77
CA PRO A 19 18.60 -10.39 -3.90
C PRO A 19 18.83 -9.15 -4.76
N LEU A 20 18.11 -8.09 -4.45
CA LEU A 20 18.41 -6.75 -4.93
C LEU A 20 19.41 -6.12 -3.96
N ASP A 21 20.29 -5.25 -4.45
CA ASP A 21 21.29 -4.58 -3.62
C ASP A 21 20.65 -3.77 -2.48
N ASN A 22 19.40 -3.37 -2.66
CA ASN A 22 18.60 -2.62 -1.70
C ASN A 22 17.33 -3.40 -1.29
N TRP A 23 17.48 -4.46 -0.53
CA TRP A 23 16.34 -5.13 0.08
C TRP A 23 15.62 -4.19 1.04
N SER A 24 14.40 -3.81 0.69
CA SER A 24 13.59 -2.87 1.44
C SER A 24 12.10 -3.15 1.29
N CYS A 25 11.33 -2.90 2.33
CA CYS A 25 9.88 -2.83 2.22
C CYS A 25 9.40 -1.53 1.54
N ALA A 26 10.29 -0.59 1.29
CA ALA A 26 10.01 0.64 0.57
C ALA A 26 10.00 0.46 -0.97
N CYS A 27 9.38 -0.63 -1.44
CA CYS A 27 9.30 -1.04 -2.84
C CYS A 27 8.59 -0.03 -3.77
N TYR A 28 7.95 0.98 -3.21
CA TYR A 28 7.36 2.12 -3.93
C TYR A 28 8.38 3.21 -4.28
N LEU A 29 9.63 3.10 -3.84
CA LEU A 29 10.70 4.01 -4.21
C LEU A 29 11.36 3.53 -5.51
N PRO A 30 11.43 4.34 -6.57
CA PRO A 30 12.02 3.94 -7.85
C PRO A 30 13.48 3.47 -7.73
N GLU A 31 14.25 4.07 -6.84
CA GLU A 31 15.66 3.72 -6.58
C GLU A 31 15.86 2.33 -5.97
N VAL A 32 14.82 1.75 -5.39
CA VAL A 32 14.84 0.36 -4.91
C VAL A 32 14.73 -0.66 -6.05
N GLY A 33 14.20 -0.23 -7.21
CA GLY A 33 14.19 -1.01 -8.44
C GLY A 33 13.14 -2.12 -8.52
N ASN A 34 12.19 -2.19 -7.59
CA ASN A 34 11.10 -3.20 -7.59
C ASN A 34 9.69 -2.58 -7.64
N THR A 35 9.59 -1.31 -8.03
CA THR A 35 8.31 -0.67 -8.30
C THR A 35 7.74 -1.22 -9.60
N ALA A 36 6.57 -1.85 -9.54
CA ALA A 36 5.91 -2.42 -10.69
C ALA A 36 5.01 -1.38 -11.39
N GLU A 37 4.68 -1.64 -12.65
CA GLU A 37 3.76 -0.81 -13.43
C GLU A 37 2.33 -0.88 -12.90
N PRO A 38 1.50 0.18 -13.09
CA PRO A 38 0.09 0.17 -12.73
C PRO A 38 -0.64 -1.06 -13.31
N GLY A 39 -1.56 -1.64 -12.56
CA GLY A 39 -2.29 -2.85 -12.94
C GLY A 39 -1.55 -4.16 -12.66
N THR A 40 -0.24 -4.13 -12.39
CA THR A 40 0.53 -5.34 -12.08
C THR A 40 0.04 -5.96 -10.77
N VAL A 41 -0.15 -7.27 -10.79
CA VAL A 41 -0.44 -8.06 -9.60
C VAL A 41 0.86 -8.39 -8.88
N VAL A 42 0.96 -8.00 -7.61
CA VAL A 42 2.13 -8.29 -6.77
C VAL A 42 1.68 -8.87 -5.44
N SER A 43 2.58 -9.62 -4.80
CA SER A 43 2.31 -10.25 -3.51
C SER A 43 3.22 -9.63 -2.45
N TRP A 44 2.71 -8.59 -1.77
CA TRP A 44 3.38 -7.89 -0.67
C TRP A 44 2.59 -8.05 0.62
N ALA A 45 3.25 -8.02 1.77
CA ALA A 45 2.63 -8.24 3.09
C ALA A 45 2.63 -6.99 3.98
N GLU A 46 3.54 -6.04 3.75
CA GLU A 46 3.67 -4.86 4.61
C GLU A 46 2.55 -3.86 4.34
N SER A 47 1.82 -3.45 5.40
CA SER A 47 0.59 -2.65 5.28
C SER A 47 0.78 -1.32 4.58
N SER A 48 1.86 -0.59 4.83
CA SER A 48 2.11 0.70 4.18
C SER A 48 2.43 0.52 2.69
N ALA A 49 3.19 -0.53 2.33
CA ALA A 49 3.52 -0.84 0.94
C ALA A 49 2.29 -1.31 0.17
N VAL A 50 1.45 -2.18 0.76
CA VAL A 50 0.20 -2.65 0.15
C VAL A 50 -0.73 -1.48 -0.15
N ASN A 51 -0.98 -0.60 0.83
CA ASN A 51 -1.86 0.54 0.64
C ASN A 51 -1.30 1.54 -0.37
N TYR A 52 -0.03 1.89 -0.26
CA TYR A 52 0.59 2.83 -1.18
C TYR A 52 0.63 2.26 -2.60
N GLY A 53 1.00 0.99 -2.75
CA GLY A 53 0.99 0.28 -4.04
C GLY A 53 -0.38 0.26 -4.68
N ASN A 54 -1.42 -0.09 -3.93
CA ASN A 54 -2.80 -0.12 -4.43
C ASN A 54 -3.35 1.27 -4.76
N SER A 55 -3.17 2.23 -3.84
CA SER A 55 -3.88 3.51 -3.87
C SER A 55 -3.16 4.56 -4.71
N VAL A 56 -1.82 4.60 -4.68
CA VAL A 56 -1.04 5.65 -5.34
C VAL A 56 -0.38 5.14 -6.62
N LEU A 57 0.14 3.90 -6.60
CA LEU A 57 0.84 3.32 -7.76
C LEU A 57 -0.08 2.52 -8.68
N GLY A 58 -1.34 2.33 -8.32
CA GLY A 58 -2.31 1.61 -9.14
C GLY A 58 -2.05 0.11 -9.30
N MET A 59 -1.22 -0.48 -8.45
CA MET A 59 -0.97 -1.92 -8.43
C MET A 59 -2.17 -2.70 -7.88
N ARG A 60 -2.13 -4.02 -8.00
CA ARG A 60 -3.17 -4.93 -7.47
C ARG A 60 -2.56 -5.86 -6.42
N ILE A 61 -2.85 -5.59 -5.15
CA ILE A 61 -2.22 -6.25 -4.01
C ILE A 61 -3.27 -6.55 -2.95
N ASN A 62 -3.54 -7.83 -2.66
CA ASN A 62 -4.34 -8.19 -1.49
C ASN A 62 -3.48 -8.10 -0.22
N ARG A 63 -4.11 -7.67 0.87
CA ARG A 63 -3.54 -7.80 2.21
C ARG A 63 -3.61 -9.27 2.63
N MET A 64 -2.48 -9.96 2.59
CA MET A 64 -2.38 -11.37 2.92
C MET A 64 -1.78 -11.59 4.31
N ALA A 65 -1.98 -12.79 4.86
CA ALA A 65 -1.29 -13.20 6.07
C ALA A 65 0.22 -13.33 5.81
N THR A 66 1.03 -13.01 6.81
CA THR A 66 2.49 -13.14 6.75
C THR A 66 2.89 -14.56 6.33
N GLY A 67 3.77 -14.66 5.35
CA GLY A 67 4.23 -15.92 4.77
C GLY A 67 3.46 -16.34 3.51
N MET A 68 2.22 -15.89 3.31
CA MET A 68 1.48 -16.17 2.08
C MET A 68 2.13 -15.51 0.86
N GLU A 69 2.75 -14.35 1.02
CA GLU A 69 3.49 -13.66 -0.04
C GLU A 69 4.67 -14.51 -0.55
N VAL A 70 5.36 -15.21 0.33
CA VAL A 70 6.45 -16.14 -0.04
C VAL A 70 5.90 -17.35 -0.80
N LEU A 71 4.79 -17.93 -0.32
CA LEU A 71 4.14 -19.06 -1.00
C LEU A 71 3.64 -18.65 -2.40
N CYS A 72 3.04 -17.47 -2.52
CA CYS A 72 2.62 -16.92 -3.81
C CYS A 72 3.80 -16.65 -4.75
N ALA A 73 4.92 -16.15 -4.20
CA ALA A 73 6.14 -15.94 -4.98
C ALA A 73 6.73 -17.26 -5.51
N ILE A 74 6.75 -18.32 -4.69
CA ILE A 74 7.20 -19.66 -5.10
C ILE A 74 6.28 -20.25 -6.15
N ALA A 75 4.96 -20.14 -5.95
CA ALA A 75 3.96 -20.65 -6.88
C ALA A 75 3.84 -19.84 -8.17
N GLY A 76 4.33 -18.60 -8.19
CA GLY A 76 4.13 -17.65 -9.29
C GLY A 76 2.65 -17.28 -9.51
N LYS A 77 1.80 -17.44 -8.50
CA LYS A 77 0.35 -17.22 -8.58
C LYS A 77 -0.18 -16.68 -7.27
N VAL A 78 -1.24 -15.88 -7.36
CA VAL A 78 -2.00 -15.39 -6.20
C VAL A 78 -3.46 -15.76 -6.35
N PRO A 79 -4.20 -16.00 -5.25
CA PRO A 79 -5.65 -16.16 -5.30
C PRO A 79 -6.34 -14.90 -5.78
N VAL A 80 -7.27 -15.03 -6.73
CA VAL A 80 -8.00 -13.88 -7.31
C VAL A 80 -9.24 -13.59 -6.47
N PHE A 81 -9.17 -12.55 -5.66
CA PHE A 81 -10.28 -12.04 -4.85
C PHE A 81 -10.01 -10.60 -4.41
N GLY A 82 -10.96 -9.98 -3.71
CA GLY A 82 -10.81 -8.67 -3.06
C GLY A 82 -10.32 -7.59 -4.03
N VAL A 83 -9.33 -6.82 -3.62
CA VAL A 83 -8.81 -5.68 -4.38
C VAL A 83 -7.94 -6.05 -5.60
N LEU A 84 -7.78 -7.34 -5.90
CA LEU A 84 -7.26 -7.77 -7.20
C LEU A 84 -8.30 -7.63 -8.31
N THR A 85 -9.58 -7.64 -7.98
CA THR A 85 -10.69 -7.51 -8.93
C THR A 85 -11.14 -6.05 -9.07
N ASP A 86 -11.71 -5.69 -10.21
CA ASP A 86 -12.26 -4.33 -10.40
C ASP A 86 -13.42 -4.07 -9.45
N GLU A 87 -14.28 -5.05 -9.20
CA GLU A 87 -15.38 -4.93 -8.24
C GLU A 87 -14.87 -4.68 -6.81
N GLY A 88 -13.85 -5.42 -6.38
CA GLY A 88 -13.27 -5.26 -5.05
C GLY A 88 -12.55 -3.92 -4.83
N ARG A 89 -12.20 -3.22 -5.91
CA ARG A 89 -11.57 -1.89 -5.86
C ARG A 89 -12.56 -0.74 -5.82
N ARG A 90 -13.84 -0.99 -6.06
CA ARG A 90 -14.85 0.07 -6.03
C ARG A 90 -15.02 0.63 -4.63
N ALA A 91 -15.02 1.95 -4.52
CA ALA A 91 -15.34 2.62 -3.28
C ALA A 91 -16.78 2.28 -2.84
N LYS A 92 -16.92 1.96 -1.56
CA LYS A 92 -18.22 1.70 -0.90
C LYS A 92 -18.56 2.79 0.10
N TRP A 93 -17.59 3.64 0.44
CA TRP A 93 -17.75 4.77 1.34
C TRP A 93 -17.27 6.05 0.67
N HIS A 94 -18.03 7.12 0.85
CA HIS A 94 -17.57 8.49 0.61
C HIS A 94 -17.32 9.15 1.97
N ILE A 95 -16.08 9.56 2.21
CA ILE A 95 -15.65 10.25 3.44
C ILE A 95 -15.27 11.68 3.07
N ASP A 96 -16.11 12.63 3.47
CA ASP A 96 -15.86 14.06 3.30
C ASP A 96 -15.16 14.62 4.54
N VAL A 97 -13.90 14.99 4.39
CA VAL A 97 -13.04 15.48 5.48
C VAL A 97 -13.10 17.01 5.54
N LYS A 98 -13.73 17.53 6.59
CA LYS A 98 -13.90 18.97 6.81
C LYS A 98 -13.00 19.45 7.95
N LEU A 99 -11.78 19.83 7.61
CA LEU A 99 -10.79 20.34 8.55
C LEU A 99 -10.29 21.72 8.08
N SER A 100 -10.04 22.61 9.04
CA SER A 100 -9.44 23.93 8.79
C SER A 100 -7.91 23.91 8.77
N THR A 101 -7.30 22.85 9.26
CA THR A 101 -5.84 22.66 9.34
C THR A 101 -5.46 21.26 8.86
N GLU A 102 -4.22 21.11 8.45
CA GLU A 102 -3.69 19.81 8.04
C GLU A 102 -3.88 18.76 9.14
N PRO A 103 -4.43 17.56 8.82
CA PRO A 103 -4.62 16.51 9.80
C PRO A 103 -3.30 15.84 10.21
N HIS A 104 -3.30 15.22 11.39
CA HIS A 104 -2.33 14.17 11.68
C HIS A 104 -2.72 12.92 10.87
N TRP A 105 -1.98 12.64 9.82
CA TRP A 105 -2.35 11.64 8.79
C TRP A 105 -2.56 10.23 9.34
N GLY A 106 -1.76 9.80 10.31
CA GLY A 106 -1.97 8.52 10.98
C GLY A 106 -3.27 8.47 11.79
N ALA A 107 -3.61 9.54 12.51
CA ALA A 107 -4.86 9.61 13.27
C ALA A 107 -6.09 9.62 12.34
N LEU A 108 -6.03 10.38 11.25
CA LEU A 108 -7.08 10.38 10.22
C LEU A 108 -7.24 8.98 9.62
N GLY A 109 -6.14 8.32 9.27
CA GLY A 109 -6.16 6.96 8.75
C GLY A 109 -6.79 5.96 9.71
N GLY A 110 -6.46 6.04 11.00
CA GLY A 110 -7.06 5.21 12.05
C GLY A 110 -8.58 5.43 12.16
N ALA A 111 -9.02 6.68 12.19
CA ALA A 111 -10.45 7.02 12.25
C ALA A 111 -11.22 6.50 11.03
N VAL A 112 -10.66 6.68 9.82
CA VAL A 112 -11.27 6.15 8.58
C VAL A 112 -11.30 4.62 8.62
N GLY A 113 -10.21 3.94 8.92
CA GLY A 113 -10.13 2.48 8.94
C GLY A 113 -11.13 1.84 9.89
N THR A 114 -11.25 2.39 11.11
CA THR A 114 -12.25 1.93 12.11
C THR A 114 -13.69 2.08 11.60
N LYS A 115 -13.95 3.09 10.78
CA LYS A 115 -15.31 3.37 10.28
C LYS A 115 -15.68 2.49 9.09
N VAL A 116 -14.75 2.30 8.12
CA VAL A 116 -15.10 1.68 6.84
C VAL A 116 -15.07 0.16 6.87
N VAL A 117 -14.42 -0.44 7.80
CA VAL A 117 -14.22 -1.89 8.07
C VAL A 117 -14.37 -2.79 6.84
N GLU A 118 -13.28 -3.38 6.38
CA GLU A 118 -13.24 -4.30 5.22
C GLU A 118 -13.73 -3.69 3.88
N GLN A 119 -13.92 -2.36 3.80
CA GLN A 119 -14.40 -1.69 2.59
C GLN A 119 -13.44 -0.60 2.12
N VAL A 120 -13.59 -0.20 0.85
CA VAL A 120 -12.75 0.81 0.20
C VAL A 120 -13.38 2.19 0.37
N PRO A 121 -12.69 3.17 0.99
CA PRO A 121 -13.15 4.55 1.07
C PRO A 121 -12.70 5.36 -0.15
N TYR A 122 -13.56 6.30 -0.58
CA TYR A 122 -13.24 7.45 -1.41
C TYR A 122 -13.25 8.69 -0.52
N ILE A 123 -12.17 9.46 -0.51
CA ILE A 123 -11.91 10.52 0.45
C ILE A 123 -11.80 11.85 -0.28
N THR A 124 -12.55 12.83 0.17
CA THR A 124 -12.54 14.20 -0.34
C THR A 124 -12.09 15.19 0.72
N GLY A 125 -11.63 16.37 0.31
CA GLY A 125 -11.29 17.49 1.19
C GLY A 125 -9.89 17.41 1.81
N VAL A 126 -9.03 16.46 1.39
CA VAL A 126 -7.64 16.34 1.89
C VAL A 126 -6.58 16.64 0.83
N ASP A 127 -6.96 16.68 -0.42
CA ASP A 127 -6.06 16.90 -1.57
C ASP A 127 -5.29 18.23 -1.48
N GLN A 128 -5.87 19.26 -0.88
CA GLN A 128 -5.25 20.56 -0.65
C GLN A 128 -3.93 20.50 0.16
N TRP A 129 -3.71 19.43 0.92
CA TRP A 129 -2.47 19.21 1.71
C TRP A 129 -1.50 18.24 1.05
N ILE A 130 -1.82 17.76 -0.16
CA ILE A 130 -0.98 16.83 -0.91
C ILE A 130 -0.29 17.57 -2.05
N GLY A 131 1.01 17.74 -1.93
CA GLY A 131 1.83 18.29 -3.02
C GLY A 131 2.04 17.23 -4.11
N MET A 132 1.74 17.63 -5.35
CA MET A 132 1.93 16.78 -6.53
C MET A 132 3.08 17.30 -7.39
N LYS A 133 3.94 16.41 -7.87
CA LYS A 133 5.03 16.71 -8.80
C LYS A 133 5.05 15.69 -9.93
N ASN A 134 4.93 16.16 -11.18
CA ASN A 134 4.89 15.30 -12.37
C ASN A 134 3.81 14.19 -12.28
N GLY A 135 2.63 14.53 -11.79
CA GLY A 135 1.50 13.59 -11.66
C GLY A 135 1.64 12.56 -10.52
N LYS A 136 2.60 12.73 -9.63
CA LYS A 136 2.82 11.85 -8.46
C LYS A 136 2.94 12.69 -7.19
N PRO A 137 2.59 12.14 -6.01
CA PRO A 137 2.86 12.81 -4.74
C PRO A 137 4.36 13.11 -4.58
N ASP A 138 4.69 14.30 -4.09
CA ASP A 138 6.07 14.62 -3.71
C ASP A 138 6.53 13.78 -2.50
N LEU A 139 7.80 13.88 -2.14
CA LEU A 139 8.37 13.05 -1.06
C LEU A 139 7.69 13.27 0.30
N VAL A 140 7.28 14.51 0.61
CA VAL A 140 6.57 14.83 1.85
C VAL A 140 5.17 14.20 1.83
N SER A 141 4.46 14.39 0.73
CA SER A 141 3.11 13.86 0.53
C SER A 141 3.08 12.33 0.45
N MET A 142 4.13 11.72 -0.08
CA MET A 142 4.32 10.27 0.01
C MET A 142 4.33 9.81 1.47
N GLY A 143 5.06 10.50 2.35
CA GLY A 143 5.08 10.21 3.79
C GLY A 143 3.69 10.32 4.42
N LYS A 144 2.92 11.35 4.07
CA LYS A 144 1.54 11.58 4.53
C LYS A 144 0.61 10.43 4.12
N LEU A 145 0.60 10.09 2.84
CA LEU A 145 -0.24 9.01 2.28
C LEU A 145 0.14 7.64 2.83
N LYS A 146 1.42 7.39 3.08
CA LYS A 146 1.89 6.17 3.76
C LYS A 146 1.39 6.09 5.20
N ALA A 147 1.53 7.16 5.98
CA ALA A 147 1.05 7.20 7.36
C ALA A 147 -0.46 6.99 7.43
N PHE A 148 -1.21 7.64 6.53
CA PHE A 148 -2.64 7.44 6.38
C PHE A 148 -2.98 5.99 6.05
N GLY A 149 -2.40 5.43 4.98
CA GLY A 149 -2.70 4.08 4.50
C GLY A 149 -2.32 2.99 5.50
N SER A 150 -1.15 3.11 6.15
CA SER A 150 -0.72 2.16 7.19
C SER A 150 -1.72 2.11 8.34
N SER A 151 -2.13 3.28 8.85
CA SER A 151 -3.09 3.36 9.95
C SER A 151 -4.48 2.90 9.53
N THR A 152 -4.93 3.23 8.32
CA THR A 152 -6.21 2.79 7.76
C THR A 152 -6.29 1.26 7.71
N ALA A 153 -5.26 0.60 7.16
CA ALA A 153 -5.21 -0.86 7.08
C ALA A 153 -5.13 -1.52 8.45
N SER A 154 -4.31 -0.96 9.35
CA SER A 154 -4.16 -1.51 10.70
C SER A 154 -5.42 -1.36 11.55
N SER A 155 -6.31 -0.45 11.19
CA SER A 155 -7.58 -0.19 11.88
C SER A 155 -8.79 -0.87 11.26
N GLY A 156 -8.63 -1.67 10.20
CA GLY A 156 -9.70 -2.50 9.67
C GLY A 156 -9.95 -2.41 8.16
N ALA A 157 -9.38 -1.45 7.43
CA ALA A 157 -9.62 -1.34 5.99
C ALA A 157 -8.86 -2.38 5.14
N VAL A 158 -9.31 -2.60 3.91
CA VAL A 158 -8.84 -3.67 3.02
C VAL A 158 -7.46 -3.45 2.39
N GLY A 159 -6.82 -2.32 2.59
CA GLY A 159 -5.52 -2.03 1.97
C GLY A 159 -5.61 -1.27 0.65
N LEU A 160 -6.71 -0.59 0.42
CA LEU A 160 -6.94 0.33 -0.69
C LEU A 160 -7.80 1.51 -0.20
N TYR A 161 -7.44 2.70 -0.63
CA TYR A 161 -8.24 3.91 -0.51
C TYR A 161 -8.11 4.75 -1.79
N HIS A 162 -9.09 5.60 -2.04
CA HIS A 162 -9.03 6.61 -3.08
C HIS A 162 -9.05 8.00 -2.43
N VAL A 163 -8.22 8.90 -2.93
CA VAL A 163 -8.23 10.33 -2.55
C VAL A 163 -8.47 11.14 -3.81
N GLU A 164 -9.50 11.97 -3.76
CA GLU A 164 -9.86 12.88 -4.86
C GLU A 164 -8.65 13.67 -5.35
N ASN A 165 -8.48 13.80 -6.66
CA ASN A 165 -7.40 14.53 -7.35
C ASN A 165 -5.98 14.02 -7.06
N VAL A 166 -5.80 12.92 -6.29
CA VAL A 166 -4.48 12.44 -5.86
C VAL A 166 -4.20 11.01 -6.32
N THR A 167 -5.18 10.12 -6.18
CA THR A 167 -5.03 8.71 -6.57
C THR A 167 -5.71 8.41 -7.90
N PRO A 168 -5.17 7.42 -8.68
CA PRO A 168 -5.78 7.03 -9.94
C PRO A 168 -7.18 6.42 -9.79
#